data_625d6e7b7bf7ab132cca86a1e0930a34
#
_entry.id   625d6e7b7bf7ab132cca86a1e0930a34
#
_cell.length_a   1.000
_cell.length_b   1.000
_cell.length_c   1.000
_cell.angle_alpha   90.00
_cell.angle_beta   90.00
_cell.angle_gamma   90.00
#
_symmetry.space_group_name_H-M   'P 1'
#
loop_
_entity.id
_entity.type
_entity.pdbx_description
1 polymer ?
#
loop_
_entity_poly.entity_id
_entity_poly.type
_entity_poly.pdbx_seq_one_letter_code
_entity_poly.pdbx_strand_id
1 'polypeptide(L)'
;MRGVEKSEIKRRVQNMADLMRLNDRLDWRTSKLSVNELQKVAIGRSAVTEPEIFLLDEPLSNLDAAFRAFMRTELKHLQHEFQQTMVYVTHDQIEAMSLADRIAVLDMGLLQQYGTPNEVYNKPHNTFVANFMGSPSMNLLPCRLTNGGGDHALDFGDAGTSMIEDGELMRRCK
;
A
#
# COMPACT_ATOMS: atom_id res chain seq x y z
N MET A 1 -5.49 -12.89 -25.37
CA MET A 1 -5.54 -14.37 -25.25
C MET A 1 -5.36 -15.06 -26.61
N ARG A 2 -4.25 -14.77 -27.29
CA ARG A 2 -3.94 -15.44 -28.56
C ARG A 2 -3.51 -16.88 -28.27
N GLY A 3 -4.13 -17.87 -28.94
CA GLY A 3 -3.81 -19.30 -28.79
C GLY A 3 -4.52 -20.04 -27.66
N VAL A 4 -5.41 -19.40 -26.92
CA VAL A 4 -6.24 -20.05 -25.90
C VAL A 4 -7.55 -20.53 -26.51
N GLU A 5 -7.98 -21.72 -26.12
CA GLU A 5 -9.24 -22.31 -26.61
C GLU A 5 -10.45 -21.48 -26.15
N LYS A 6 -11.50 -21.42 -26.99
CA LYS A 6 -12.71 -20.60 -26.72
C LYS A 6 -13.43 -21.03 -25.43
N SER A 7 -13.47 -22.31 -25.14
CA SER A 7 -14.04 -22.86 -23.90
C SER A 7 -13.30 -22.34 -22.67
N GLU A 8 -11.99 -22.33 -22.71
CA GLU A 8 -11.14 -21.83 -21.62
C GLU A 8 -11.25 -20.30 -21.46
N ILE A 9 -11.32 -19.56 -22.56
CA ILE A 9 -11.58 -18.11 -22.49
C ILE A 9 -12.91 -17.85 -21.79
N LYS A 10 -13.97 -18.58 -22.15
CA LYS A 10 -15.28 -18.41 -21.53
C LYS A 10 -15.24 -18.73 -20.04
N ARG A 11 -14.55 -19.80 -19.65
CA ARG A 11 -14.38 -20.18 -18.23
C ARG A 11 -13.66 -19.09 -17.45
N ARG A 12 -12.52 -18.57 -17.95
CA ARG A 12 -11.76 -17.50 -17.29
C ARG A 12 -12.55 -16.21 -17.16
N VAL A 13 -13.28 -15.82 -18.21
CA VAL A 13 -14.13 -14.62 -18.17
C VAL A 13 -15.24 -14.80 -17.13
N GLN A 14 -15.87 -15.97 -17.06
CA GLN A 14 -16.92 -16.25 -16.09
C GLN A 14 -16.36 -16.19 -14.65
N ASN A 15 -15.26 -16.87 -14.38
CA ASN A 15 -14.62 -16.83 -13.06
C ASN A 15 -14.26 -15.40 -12.65
N MET A 16 -13.75 -14.59 -13.59
CA MET A 16 -13.42 -13.20 -13.31
C MET A 16 -14.67 -12.35 -13.06
N ALA A 17 -15.76 -12.61 -13.80
CA ALA A 17 -17.03 -11.92 -13.57
C ALA A 17 -17.65 -12.27 -12.22
N ASP A 18 -17.56 -13.53 -11.80
CA ASP A 18 -17.98 -13.98 -10.47
C ASP A 18 -17.20 -13.25 -9.39
N LEU A 19 -15.86 -13.25 -9.48
CA LEU A 19 -14.96 -12.60 -8.54
C LEU A 19 -15.23 -11.09 -8.43
N MET A 20 -15.40 -10.43 -9.57
CA MET A 20 -15.67 -8.98 -9.62
C MET A 20 -17.14 -8.61 -9.39
N ARG A 21 -18.02 -9.60 -9.20
CA ARG A 21 -19.48 -9.41 -9.08
C ARG A 21 -20.06 -8.62 -10.25
N LEU A 22 -19.75 -9.08 -11.47
CA LEU A 22 -20.17 -8.45 -12.74
C LEU A 22 -21.03 -9.36 -13.61
N ASN A 23 -21.52 -10.49 -13.08
CA ASN A 23 -22.29 -11.47 -13.86
C ASN A 23 -23.47 -10.87 -14.61
N ASP A 24 -24.24 -10.01 -13.94
CA ASP A 24 -25.40 -9.35 -14.51
C ASP A 24 -25.05 -8.25 -15.52
N ARG A 25 -23.75 -8.01 -15.75
CA ARG A 25 -23.23 -6.94 -16.59
C ARG A 25 -22.45 -7.43 -17.81
N LEU A 26 -22.23 -8.74 -17.94
CA LEU A 26 -21.39 -9.31 -19.00
C LEU A 26 -21.81 -8.91 -20.41
N ASP A 27 -23.12 -8.81 -20.65
CA ASP A 27 -23.69 -8.44 -21.94
C ASP A 27 -23.95 -6.94 -22.10
N TRP A 28 -23.57 -6.13 -21.09
CA TRP A 28 -23.78 -4.70 -21.15
C TRP A 28 -22.70 -3.99 -21.96
N ARG A 29 -23.11 -2.94 -22.67
CA ARG A 29 -22.15 -2.01 -23.29
C ARG A 29 -21.45 -1.22 -22.18
N THR A 30 -20.14 -0.99 -22.32
CA THR A 30 -19.33 -0.23 -21.36
C THR A 30 -19.88 1.18 -21.09
N SER A 31 -20.55 1.80 -22.06
CA SER A 31 -21.21 3.11 -21.91
C SER A 31 -22.38 3.13 -20.91
N LYS A 32 -22.87 1.97 -20.50
CA LYS A 32 -23.95 1.82 -19.49
C LYS A 32 -23.44 1.48 -18.10
N LEU A 33 -22.14 1.23 -17.96
CA LEU A 33 -21.52 0.88 -16.69
C LEU A 33 -21.21 2.15 -15.90
N SER A 34 -21.37 2.06 -14.60
CA SER A 34 -20.90 3.07 -13.66
C SER A 34 -19.36 3.15 -13.63
N VAL A 35 -18.80 4.21 -13.07
CA VAL A 35 -17.35 4.37 -12.91
C VAL A 35 -16.76 3.20 -12.11
N ASN A 36 -17.44 2.77 -11.06
CA ASN A 36 -17.03 1.64 -10.24
C ASN A 36 -17.01 0.31 -11.03
N GLU A 37 -18.03 0.06 -11.84
CA GLU A 37 -18.09 -1.14 -12.69
C GLU A 37 -17.03 -1.09 -13.80
N LEU A 38 -16.77 0.08 -14.37
CA LEU A 38 -15.70 0.26 -15.36
C LEU A 38 -14.32 -0.04 -14.76
N GLN A 39 -14.07 0.36 -13.51
CA GLN A 39 -12.82 0.05 -12.81
C GLN A 39 -12.66 -1.47 -12.59
N LYS A 40 -13.71 -2.14 -12.15
CA LYS A 40 -13.72 -3.61 -12.04
C LYS A 40 -13.43 -4.29 -13.37
N VAL A 41 -14.06 -3.82 -14.46
CA VAL A 41 -13.81 -4.34 -15.80
C VAL A 41 -12.36 -4.12 -16.23
N ALA A 42 -11.77 -2.95 -15.92
CA ALA A 42 -10.37 -2.64 -16.25
C ALA A 42 -9.40 -3.60 -15.54
N ILE A 43 -9.59 -3.81 -14.24
CA ILE A 43 -8.80 -4.75 -13.44
C ILE A 43 -9.02 -6.18 -13.95
N GLY A 44 -10.28 -6.62 -14.08
CA GLY A 44 -10.63 -7.97 -14.54
C GLY A 44 -10.09 -8.29 -15.92
N ARG A 45 -10.08 -7.32 -16.84
CA ARG A 45 -9.52 -7.48 -18.19
C ARG A 45 -8.00 -7.78 -18.16
N SER A 46 -7.29 -7.19 -17.24
CA SER A 46 -5.85 -7.45 -17.08
C SER A 46 -5.62 -8.78 -16.36
N ALA A 47 -6.39 -9.05 -15.30
CA ALA A 47 -6.24 -10.25 -14.48
C ALA A 47 -6.67 -11.55 -15.21
N VAL A 48 -7.68 -11.50 -16.08
CA VAL A 48 -8.19 -12.67 -16.84
C VAL A 48 -7.14 -13.33 -17.75
N THR A 49 -6.03 -12.63 -18.04
CA THR A 49 -4.91 -13.16 -18.81
C THR A 49 -3.95 -13.99 -17.96
N GLU A 50 -4.15 -14.03 -16.63
CA GLU A 50 -3.30 -14.72 -15.65
C GLU A 50 -1.81 -14.37 -15.84
N PRO A 51 -1.44 -13.08 -15.75
CA PRO A 51 -0.05 -12.66 -15.95
C PRO A 51 0.85 -13.18 -14.81
N GLU A 52 2.11 -13.42 -15.08
CA GLU A 52 3.10 -13.78 -14.03
C GLU A 52 3.33 -12.63 -13.05
N ILE A 53 3.25 -11.39 -13.54
CA ILE A 53 3.38 -10.16 -12.73
C ILE A 53 2.20 -9.25 -13.08
N PHE A 54 1.46 -8.81 -12.06
CA PHE A 54 0.34 -7.91 -12.20
C PHE A 54 0.73 -6.50 -11.74
N LEU A 55 0.76 -5.56 -12.69
CA LEU A 55 1.14 -4.18 -12.43
C LEU A 55 -0.13 -3.31 -12.28
N LEU A 56 -0.26 -2.65 -11.16
CA LEU A 56 -1.38 -1.76 -10.83
C LEU A 56 -0.82 -0.37 -10.49
N ASP A 57 -1.20 0.61 -11.29
CA ASP A 57 -0.79 2.01 -11.10
C ASP A 57 -2.00 2.82 -10.66
N GLU A 58 -2.02 3.21 -9.39
CA GLU A 58 -3.10 3.94 -8.71
C GLU A 58 -4.53 3.43 -9.02
N PRO A 59 -4.79 2.11 -8.91
CA PRO A 59 -6.03 1.53 -9.44
C PRO A 59 -7.28 1.96 -8.68
N LEU A 60 -7.18 2.58 -7.51
CA LEU A 60 -8.31 2.96 -6.67
C LEU A 60 -8.44 4.48 -6.46
N SER A 61 -7.59 5.29 -7.11
CA SER A 61 -7.50 6.75 -6.89
C SER A 61 -8.80 7.51 -7.18
N ASN A 62 -9.57 7.06 -8.18
CA ASN A 62 -10.78 7.75 -8.66
C ASN A 62 -12.09 7.20 -8.04
N LEU A 63 -12.00 6.43 -6.95
CA LEU A 63 -13.14 5.78 -6.32
C LEU A 63 -13.53 6.48 -5.02
N ASP A 64 -14.83 6.44 -4.70
CA ASP A 64 -15.31 6.88 -3.40
C ASP A 64 -14.78 5.99 -2.25
N ALA A 65 -14.78 6.50 -1.02
CA ALA A 65 -14.15 5.86 0.12
C ALA A 65 -14.75 4.47 0.43
N ALA A 66 -16.06 4.30 0.31
CA ALA A 66 -16.73 3.04 0.61
C ALA A 66 -16.38 1.98 -0.44
N PHE A 67 -16.40 2.38 -1.71
CA PHE A 67 -16.05 1.48 -2.79
C PHE A 67 -14.56 1.16 -2.83
N ARG A 68 -13.68 2.11 -2.46
CA ARG A 68 -12.25 1.89 -2.29
C ARG A 68 -11.98 0.82 -1.21
N ALA A 69 -12.65 0.90 -0.06
CA ALA A 69 -12.53 -0.11 1.00
C ALA A 69 -12.96 -1.51 0.51
N PHE A 70 -14.07 -1.58 -0.22
CA PHE A 70 -14.54 -2.82 -0.86
C PHE A 70 -13.50 -3.37 -1.84
N MET A 71 -13.00 -2.53 -2.76
CA MET A 71 -12.03 -2.95 -3.79
C MET A 71 -10.68 -3.40 -3.21
N ARG A 72 -10.24 -2.83 -2.09
CA ARG A 72 -9.03 -3.35 -1.38
C ARG A 72 -9.23 -4.81 -0.97
N THR A 73 -10.40 -5.15 -0.42
CA THR A 73 -10.70 -6.52 -0.04
C THR A 73 -10.71 -7.46 -1.26
N GLU A 74 -11.35 -7.04 -2.36
CA GLU A 74 -11.41 -7.83 -3.59
C GLU A 74 -10.01 -8.02 -4.22
N LEU A 75 -9.16 -6.98 -4.22
CA LEU A 75 -7.77 -7.09 -4.72
C LEU A 75 -6.93 -8.02 -3.86
N LYS A 76 -7.07 -7.97 -2.54
CA LYS A 76 -6.37 -8.89 -1.63
C LYS A 76 -6.82 -10.34 -1.85
N HIS A 77 -8.12 -10.55 -2.05
CA HIS A 77 -8.68 -11.87 -2.37
C HIS A 77 -8.13 -12.37 -3.72
N LEU A 78 -8.10 -11.51 -4.73
CA LEU A 78 -7.56 -11.81 -6.06
C LEU A 78 -6.09 -12.21 -6.00
N GLN A 79 -5.27 -11.46 -5.25
CA GLN A 79 -3.86 -11.79 -5.01
C GLN A 79 -3.71 -13.19 -4.39
N HIS A 80 -4.54 -13.50 -3.40
CA HIS A 80 -4.47 -14.76 -2.68
C HIS A 80 -4.90 -15.95 -3.54
N GLU A 81 -5.93 -15.76 -4.36
CA GLU A 81 -6.49 -16.82 -5.21
C GLU A 81 -5.57 -17.17 -6.38
N PHE A 82 -4.98 -16.16 -7.01
CA PHE A 82 -4.08 -16.37 -8.16
C PHE A 82 -2.62 -16.60 -7.76
N GLN A 83 -2.25 -16.37 -6.49
CA GLN A 83 -0.86 -16.46 -5.99
C GLN A 83 0.15 -15.71 -6.88
N GLN A 84 -0.28 -14.62 -7.50
CA GLN A 84 0.51 -13.84 -8.44
C GLN A 84 1.34 -12.78 -7.71
N THR A 85 2.50 -12.48 -8.28
CA THR A 85 3.27 -11.32 -7.87
C THR A 85 2.57 -10.06 -8.35
N MET A 86 2.17 -9.19 -7.40
CA MET A 86 1.57 -7.89 -7.71
C MET A 86 2.54 -6.77 -7.37
N VAL A 87 2.70 -5.83 -8.30
CA VAL A 87 3.35 -4.54 -8.04
C VAL A 87 2.26 -3.48 -8.05
N TYR A 88 2.07 -2.84 -6.92
CA TYR A 88 1.00 -1.88 -6.68
C TYR A 88 1.57 -0.51 -6.36
N VAL A 89 1.29 0.47 -7.19
CA VAL A 89 1.68 1.86 -6.98
C VAL A 89 0.51 2.62 -6.41
N THR A 90 0.70 3.31 -5.30
CA THR A 90 -0.30 4.16 -4.66
C THR A 90 0.35 5.26 -3.83
N HIS A 91 -0.34 6.37 -3.69
CA HIS A 91 -0.02 7.40 -2.70
C HIS A 91 -0.87 7.25 -1.41
N ASP A 92 -1.84 6.33 -1.39
CA ASP A 92 -2.67 6.05 -0.21
C ASP A 92 -1.95 5.04 0.70
N GLN A 93 -1.54 5.53 1.86
CA GLN A 93 -0.84 4.73 2.87
C GLN A 93 -1.68 3.57 3.41
N ILE A 94 -3.01 3.75 3.52
CA ILE A 94 -3.91 2.70 4.00
C ILE A 94 -3.95 1.55 2.99
N GLU A 95 -3.92 1.86 1.68
CA GLU A 95 -3.80 0.84 0.63
C GLU A 95 -2.48 0.08 0.77
N ALA A 96 -1.36 0.80 0.82
CA ALA A 96 -0.04 0.20 0.95
C ALA A 96 0.06 -0.69 2.21
N MET A 97 -0.37 -0.18 3.37
CA MET A 97 -0.29 -0.91 4.64
C MET A 97 -1.20 -2.14 4.70
N SER A 98 -2.36 -2.11 4.01
CA SER A 98 -3.34 -3.21 4.06
C SER A 98 -3.13 -4.28 3.00
N LEU A 99 -2.60 -3.91 1.84
CA LEU A 99 -2.47 -4.82 0.70
C LEU A 99 -1.08 -5.47 0.60
N ALA A 100 -0.02 -4.72 0.89
CA ALA A 100 1.33 -5.13 0.58
C ALA A 100 1.91 -6.13 1.59
N ASP A 101 2.70 -7.08 1.09
CA ASP A 101 3.62 -7.90 1.89
C ASP A 101 4.94 -7.14 2.13
N ARG A 102 5.32 -6.28 1.17
CA ARG A 102 6.48 -5.39 1.24
C ARG A 102 6.14 -4.03 0.66
N ILE A 103 6.67 -2.98 1.27
CA ILE A 103 6.50 -1.59 0.84
C ILE A 103 7.86 -1.02 0.46
N ALA A 104 7.92 -0.38 -0.70
CA ALA A 104 9.01 0.48 -1.12
C ALA A 104 8.54 1.94 -1.04
N VAL A 105 9.09 2.71 -0.11
CA VAL A 105 8.83 4.14 0.02
C VAL A 105 9.80 4.90 -0.87
N LEU A 106 9.26 5.70 -1.80
CA LEU A 106 10.02 6.46 -2.77
C LEU A 106 9.81 7.96 -2.56
N ASP A 107 10.88 8.73 -2.68
CA ASP A 107 10.84 10.19 -2.71
C ASP A 107 11.69 10.70 -3.87
N MET A 108 11.11 11.51 -4.76
CA MET A 108 11.76 12.05 -5.96
C MET A 108 12.56 10.99 -6.76
N GLY A 109 12.00 9.77 -6.88
CA GLY A 109 12.62 8.66 -7.60
C GLY A 109 13.70 7.90 -6.81
N LEU A 110 13.99 8.30 -5.58
CA LEU A 110 14.96 7.63 -4.70
C LEU A 110 14.26 6.73 -3.69
N LEU A 111 14.76 5.50 -3.54
CA LEU A 111 14.26 4.57 -2.54
C LEU A 111 14.69 5.03 -1.14
N GLN A 112 13.72 5.39 -0.30
CA GLN A 112 13.94 5.82 1.08
C GLN A 112 13.96 4.66 2.07
N GLN A 113 13.05 3.69 1.88
CA GLN A 113 12.99 2.48 2.69
C GLN A 113 12.28 1.37 1.93
N TYR A 114 12.71 0.13 2.20
CA TYR A 114 12.03 -1.09 1.75
C TYR A 114 11.90 -2.04 2.94
N GLY A 115 10.69 -2.55 3.18
CA GLY A 115 10.43 -3.44 4.30
C GLY A 115 8.99 -3.94 4.34
N THR A 116 8.66 -4.72 5.36
CA THR A 116 7.27 -5.06 5.67
C THR A 116 6.50 -3.82 6.11
N PRO A 117 5.16 -3.79 6.00
CA PRO A 117 4.35 -2.68 6.53
C PRO A 117 4.70 -2.32 7.98
N ASN A 118 4.87 -3.34 8.81
CA ASN A 118 5.22 -3.15 10.22
C ASN A 118 6.61 -2.52 10.43
N GLU A 119 7.61 -2.91 9.65
CA GLU A 119 8.95 -2.33 9.70
C GLU A 119 8.93 -0.87 9.25
N VAL A 120 8.26 -0.57 8.14
CA VAL A 120 8.20 0.79 7.58
C VAL A 120 7.49 1.74 8.53
N TYR A 121 6.43 1.28 9.20
CA TYR A 121 5.66 2.09 10.14
C TYR A 121 6.38 2.27 11.49
N ASN A 122 6.88 1.18 12.11
CA ASN A 122 7.42 1.22 13.48
C ASN A 122 8.91 1.52 13.54
N LYS A 123 9.64 1.33 12.43
CA LYS A 123 11.10 1.54 12.36
C LYS A 123 11.48 2.33 11.12
N PRO A 124 10.97 3.58 10.98
CA PRO A 124 11.30 4.42 9.83
C PRO A 124 12.81 4.72 9.80
N HIS A 125 13.41 4.62 8.61
CA HIS A 125 14.86 4.81 8.43
C HIS A 125 15.27 6.29 8.49
N ASN A 126 14.34 7.20 8.21
CA ASN A 126 14.61 8.64 8.22
C ASN A 126 13.33 9.43 8.57
N THR A 127 13.50 10.73 8.76
CA THR A 127 12.40 11.63 9.11
C THR A 127 11.36 11.77 7.99
N PHE A 128 11.74 11.60 6.73
CA PHE A 128 10.80 11.59 5.61
C PHE A 128 9.82 10.42 5.74
N VAL A 129 10.32 9.20 5.90
CA VAL A 129 9.48 8.01 6.07
C VAL A 129 8.60 8.12 7.31
N ALA A 130 9.17 8.60 8.44
CA ALA A 130 8.43 8.79 9.69
C ALA A 130 7.26 9.79 9.53
N ASN A 131 7.45 10.83 8.75
CA ASN A 131 6.42 11.84 8.49
C ASN A 131 5.44 11.41 7.40
N PHE A 132 5.93 10.66 6.41
CA PHE A 132 5.12 10.20 5.27
C PHE A 132 4.19 9.06 5.66
N MET A 133 4.63 8.13 6.52
CA MET A 133 3.85 6.93 6.89
C MET A 133 3.03 7.16 8.16
N GLY A 134 1.72 6.97 8.05
CA GLY A 134 0.78 7.08 9.17
C GLY A 134 -0.22 8.24 9.04
N SER A 135 -1.42 8.01 9.56
CA SER A 135 -2.48 9.04 9.62
C SER A 135 -3.14 8.98 11.01
N PRO A 136 -2.78 9.90 11.91
CA PRO A 136 -1.79 10.98 11.76
C PRO A 136 -0.35 10.47 11.61
N SER A 137 0.52 11.33 11.04
CA SER A 137 1.95 11.06 10.92
C SER A 137 2.65 11.07 12.29
N MET A 138 3.86 10.52 12.34
CA MET A 138 4.70 10.51 13.53
C MET A 138 5.04 11.94 13.98
N ASN A 139 4.98 12.22 15.28
CA ASN A 139 5.41 13.49 15.83
C ASN A 139 6.94 13.60 15.75
N LEU A 140 7.42 14.66 15.12
CA LEU A 140 8.85 14.98 15.04
C LEU A 140 9.12 16.23 15.88
N LEU A 141 9.88 16.08 16.93
CA LEU A 141 10.20 17.18 17.86
C LEU A 141 11.71 17.52 17.71
N PRO A 142 12.05 18.77 17.37
CA PRO A 142 13.44 19.19 17.37
C PRO A 142 13.98 19.18 18.81
N CYS A 143 15.13 18.56 19.02
CA CYS A 143 15.77 18.52 20.33
C CYS A 143 17.29 18.57 20.18
N ARG A 144 17.99 18.88 21.28
CA ARG A 144 19.44 18.77 21.40
C ARG A 144 19.79 17.67 22.38
N LEU A 145 20.78 16.86 22.02
CA LEU A 145 21.36 15.92 22.98
C LEU A 145 22.30 16.68 23.92
N THR A 146 22.04 16.59 25.20
CA THR A 146 22.88 17.18 26.24
C THR A 146 23.47 16.07 27.09
N ASN A 147 24.75 16.23 27.44
CA ASN A 147 25.50 15.31 28.32
C ASN A 147 25.72 15.99 29.64
N GLY A 148 25.15 15.48 30.72
CA GLY A 148 25.36 15.96 32.10
C GLY A 148 25.74 14.83 33.01
N GLY A 149 27.03 14.78 33.43
CA GLY A 149 27.48 13.89 34.52
C GLY A 149 27.37 12.39 34.29
N GLY A 150 27.31 11.93 33.04
CA GLY A 150 27.18 10.51 32.67
C GLY A 150 25.80 10.11 32.19
N ASP A 151 24.80 10.98 32.35
CA ASP A 151 23.45 10.79 31.85
C ASP A 151 23.26 11.60 30.57
N HIS A 152 22.50 11.05 29.63
CA HIS A 152 22.10 11.72 28.39
C HIS A 152 20.67 12.22 28.53
N ALA A 153 20.44 13.46 28.11
CA ALA A 153 19.13 14.06 28.08
C ALA A 153 18.81 14.72 26.74
N LEU A 154 17.53 14.75 26.37
CA LEU A 154 17.02 15.48 25.24
C LEU A 154 16.46 16.82 25.73
N ASP A 155 17.06 17.90 25.28
CA ASP A 155 16.61 19.26 25.54
C ASP A 155 15.72 19.75 24.38
N PHE A 156 14.46 20.01 24.68
CA PHE A 156 13.43 20.51 23.75
C PHE A 156 13.26 22.05 23.86
N GLY A 157 14.20 22.75 24.46
CA GLY A 157 14.11 24.19 24.71
C GLY A 157 13.01 24.53 25.73
N ASP A 158 12.10 25.44 25.36
CA ASP A 158 11.02 25.87 26.25
C ASP A 158 10.05 24.75 26.66
N ALA A 159 10.02 23.63 25.91
CA ALA A 159 9.20 22.47 26.25
C ALA A 159 9.80 21.57 27.33
N GLY A 160 11.02 21.85 27.76
CA GLY A 160 11.67 21.13 28.87
C GLY A 160 12.73 20.11 28.43
N THR A 161 13.13 19.27 29.38
CA THR A 161 14.17 18.26 29.17
C THR A 161 13.65 16.89 29.55
N SER A 162 14.01 15.86 28.78
CA SER A 162 13.69 14.45 29.07
C SER A 162 14.98 13.64 29.19
N MET A 163 15.09 12.85 30.24
CA MET A 163 16.22 11.93 30.43
C MET A 163 16.05 10.73 29.50
N ILE A 164 17.17 10.25 28.95
CA ILE A 164 17.18 9.02 28.14
C ILE A 164 17.51 7.85 29.07
N GLU A 165 16.51 7.04 29.37
CA GLU A 165 16.64 5.83 30.18
C GLU A 165 16.94 4.57 29.34
N ASP A 166 16.70 4.64 28.01
CA ASP A 166 16.88 3.52 27.10
C ASP A 166 18.35 3.34 26.70
N GLY A 167 18.95 2.25 27.16
CA GLY A 167 20.37 1.91 26.88
C GLY A 167 20.66 1.62 25.39
N GLU A 168 19.65 1.34 24.53
CA GLU A 168 19.82 1.19 23.11
C GLU A 168 19.87 2.56 22.44
N LEU A 169 19.03 3.49 22.85
CA LEU A 169 19.01 4.87 22.37
C LEU A 169 20.33 5.57 22.74
N MET A 170 20.84 5.35 23.93
CA MET A 170 22.14 5.86 24.41
C MET A 170 23.33 5.39 23.56
N ARG A 171 23.29 4.16 23.03
CA ARG A 171 24.32 3.64 22.12
C ARG A 171 24.31 4.28 20.74
N ARG A 172 23.12 4.73 20.28
CA ARG A 172 22.95 5.40 18.98
C ARG A 172 23.32 6.88 19.00
N CYS A 173 23.36 7.48 20.18
CA CYS A 173 23.74 8.89 20.37
C CYS A 173 25.27 9.10 20.58
N LYS A 174 26.08 8.05 20.54
CA LYS A 174 27.56 8.10 20.56
C LYS A 174 28.11 8.11 19.13
#